data_58cbbf25df5f5f93eb0fc049681321be
#
_entry.id   58cbbf25df5f5f93eb0fc049681321be
#
_cell.length_a   1.000
_cell.length_b   1.000
_cell.length_c   1.000
_cell.angle_alpha   90.00
_cell.angle_beta   90.00
_cell.angle_gamma   90.00
#
_symmetry.space_group_name_H-M   'P 1'
#
loop_
_entity.id
_entity.type
_entity.pdbx_description
1 polymer ?
#
loop_
_entity_poly.entity_id
_entity_poly.type
_entity_poly.pdbx_seq_one_letter_code
_entity_poly.pdbx_strand_id
1 'polypeptide(L)'
;TSDAIKFDFLGKDSVRWQETVPAVGNDKQFHENLKELTAKIKATDEIFGNLTSRDVNEYYKTVVKGLTAKVFRTFSASTVVSKYLNENGDVKKGSQMEKLYHAKLANLEAAIMCNHKRTIPKTFEQSLQKKRDTLKTAEKATPWKKNEEVLKKAESTKTKTDAQEKKRKERITKIKGMIKKSK
;
A
#
# COMPACT_ATOMS: atom_id res chain seq x y z
N THR A 1 -28.41 13.01 -11.35
CA THR A 1 -28.42 12.24 -12.62
C THR A 1 -29.06 10.90 -12.36
N SER A 2 -29.94 10.46 -13.23
CA SER A 2 -30.85 9.32 -13.07
C SER A 2 -30.18 7.97 -12.80
N ASP A 3 -28.88 7.83 -13.03
CA ASP A 3 -28.22 6.55 -13.14
C ASP A 3 -27.02 6.34 -12.20
N ALA A 4 -26.94 7.13 -11.12
CA ALA A 4 -25.86 6.98 -10.13
C ALA A 4 -26.30 7.42 -8.73
N ILE A 5 -25.75 6.77 -7.72
CA ILE A 5 -25.90 7.13 -6.30
C ILE A 5 -24.66 7.92 -5.89
N LYS A 6 -24.85 9.15 -5.45
CA LYS A 6 -23.77 9.95 -4.87
C LYS A 6 -23.87 9.91 -3.35
N PHE A 7 -22.84 9.39 -2.72
CA PHE A 7 -22.64 9.44 -1.28
C PHE A 7 -21.78 10.65 -0.91
N ASP A 8 -22.19 11.38 0.12
CA ASP A 8 -21.44 12.53 0.64
C ASP A 8 -21.75 12.69 2.13
N PHE A 9 -20.85 12.26 2.99
CA PHE A 9 -21.03 12.29 4.44
C PHE A 9 -19.72 12.37 5.21
N LEU A 10 -19.80 12.73 6.49
CA LEU A 10 -18.66 12.67 7.41
C LEU A 10 -18.51 11.23 7.92
N GLY A 11 -17.43 10.60 7.52
CA GLY A 11 -17.05 9.26 7.95
C GLY A 11 -16.31 9.26 9.29
N LYS A 12 -15.58 8.16 9.54
CA LYS A 12 -14.75 8.01 10.73
C LYS A 12 -13.71 9.13 10.82
N ASP A 13 -13.45 9.61 12.05
CA ASP A 13 -12.52 10.70 12.37
C ASP A 13 -12.89 12.04 11.70
N SER A 14 -14.19 12.26 11.43
CA SER A 14 -14.75 13.45 10.76
C SER A 14 -14.15 13.72 9.37
N VAL A 15 -13.62 12.70 8.73
CA VAL A 15 -13.11 12.79 7.36
C VAL A 15 -14.27 12.67 6.38
N ARG A 16 -14.48 13.68 5.54
CA ARG A 16 -15.54 13.67 4.51
C ARG A 16 -15.27 12.54 3.50
N TRP A 17 -16.30 11.72 3.30
CA TRP A 17 -16.31 10.65 2.32
C TRP A 17 -17.26 11.01 1.19
N GLN A 18 -16.76 10.99 -0.03
CA GLN A 18 -17.51 11.27 -1.24
C GLN A 18 -17.23 10.17 -2.25
N GLU A 19 -18.28 9.54 -2.75
CA GLU A 19 -18.20 8.48 -3.75
C GLU A 19 -19.42 8.56 -4.65
N THR A 20 -19.24 8.21 -5.94
CA THR A 20 -20.34 8.11 -6.89
C THR A 20 -20.37 6.68 -7.45
N VAL A 21 -21.42 5.94 -7.13
CA VAL A 21 -21.60 4.56 -7.56
C VAL A 21 -22.63 4.54 -8.70
N PRO A 22 -22.27 4.04 -9.89
CA PRO A 22 -23.21 3.91 -11.00
C PRO A 22 -24.29 2.87 -10.66
N ALA A 23 -25.55 3.18 -10.94
CA ALA A 23 -26.69 2.30 -10.69
C ALA A 23 -26.84 1.28 -11.82
N VAL A 24 -25.93 0.29 -11.87
CA VAL A 24 -25.92 -0.78 -12.89
C VAL A 24 -26.05 -2.15 -12.23
N GLY A 25 -26.64 -3.11 -12.94
CA GLY A 25 -26.81 -4.46 -12.41
C GLY A 25 -27.62 -4.50 -11.11
N ASN A 26 -27.06 -5.12 -10.07
CA ASN A 26 -27.69 -5.21 -8.74
C ASN A 26 -27.84 -3.85 -8.04
N ASP A 27 -26.97 -2.89 -8.35
CA ASP A 27 -27.00 -1.55 -7.76
C ASP A 27 -28.22 -0.73 -8.25
N LYS A 28 -28.84 -1.13 -9.39
CA LYS A 28 -30.07 -0.50 -9.88
C LYS A 28 -31.23 -0.67 -8.89
N GLN A 29 -31.44 -1.88 -8.37
CA GLN A 29 -32.48 -2.12 -7.37
C GLN A 29 -32.23 -1.35 -6.08
N PHE A 30 -30.97 -1.29 -5.65
CA PHE A 30 -30.58 -0.48 -4.48
C PHE A 30 -30.86 1.01 -4.70
N HIS A 31 -30.58 1.53 -5.89
CA HIS A 31 -30.86 2.90 -6.27
C HIS A 31 -32.39 3.21 -6.22
N GLU A 32 -33.23 2.34 -6.78
CA GLU A 32 -34.69 2.52 -6.72
C GLU A 32 -35.20 2.48 -5.27
N ASN A 33 -34.73 1.55 -4.46
CA ASN A 33 -35.09 1.49 -3.04
C ASN A 33 -34.69 2.78 -2.30
N LEU A 34 -33.53 3.34 -2.57
CA LEU A 34 -33.11 4.62 -1.99
C LEU A 34 -33.98 5.79 -2.45
N LYS A 35 -34.40 5.81 -3.72
CA LYS A 35 -35.35 6.83 -4.23
C LYS A 35 -36.67 6.77 -3.47
N GLU A 36 -37.22 5.58 -3.28
CA GLU A 36 -38.47 5.41 -2.54
C GLU A 36 -38.36 5.88 -1.08
N LEU A 37 -37.26 5.53 -0.42
CA LEU A 37 -36.98 5.97 0.95
C LEU A 37 -36.86 7.49 1.04
N THR A 38 -36.09 8.09 0.14
CA THR A 38 -35.82 9.53 0.18
C THR A 38 -37.00 10.39 -0.28
N ALA A 39 -37.93 9.85 -1.08
CA ALA A 39 -39.11 10.57 -1.51
C ALA A 39 -40.08 10.90 -0.37
N LYS A 40 -39.97 10.21 0.75
CA LYS A 40 -40.91 10.34 1.92
C LYS A 40 -40.34 11.17 3.07
N ILE A 41 -39.09 11.63 2.96
CA ILE A 41 -38.38 12.34 4.02
C ILE A 41 -37.90 13.71 3.53
N LYS A 42 -37.67 14.64 4.46
CA LYS A 42 -37.06 15.95 4.17
C LYS A 42 -35.55 15.78 3.97
N ALA A 43 -34.91 16.67 3.24
CA ALA A 43 -33.48 16.64 2.97
C ALA A 43 -32.58 16.68 4.24
N THR A 44 -33.14 17.10 5.37
CA THR A 44 -32.46 17.15 6.67
C THR A 44 -32.66 15.91 7.53
N ASP A 45 -33.57 15.02 7.14
CA ASP A 45 -33.95 13.87 7.94
C ASP A 45 -32.97 12.69 7.68
N GLU A 46 -32.90 11.78 8.65
CA GLU A 46 -32.12 10.55 8.50
C GLU A 46 -32.81 9.59 7.54
N ILE A 47 -32.09 9.08 6.54
CA ILE A 47 -32.62 8.19 5.50
C ILE A 47 -33.14 6.89 6.12
N PHE A 48 -32.43 6.34 7.09
CA PHE A 48 -32.74 5.04 7.68
C PHE A 48 -33.49 5.14 9.03
N GLY A 49 -33.85 6.35 9.47
CA GLY A 49 -34.65 6.58 10.67
C GLY A 49 -34.05 5.90 11.90
N ASN A 50 -34.79 4.95 12.48
CA ASN A 50 -34.41 4.27 13.71
C ASN A 50 -33.48 3.06 13.50
N LEU A 51 -33.01 2.79 12.26
CA LEU A 51 -32.16 1.65 11.98
C LEU A 51 -30.74 1.91 12.50
N THR A 52 -30.28 1.09 13.43
CA THR A 52 -28.95 1.18 14.00
C THR A 52 -27.98 0.14 13.38
N SER A 53 -26.67 0.34 13.56
CA SER A 53 -25.67 -0.65 13.18
C SER A 53 -25.82 -1.99 13.94
N ARG A 54 -26.45 -1.97 15.11
CA ARG A 54 -26.78 -3.18 15.88
C ARG A 54 -27.85 -3.98 15.15
N ASP A 55 -28.92 -3.34 14.70
CA ASP A 55 -30.03 -3.99 14.00
C ASP A 55 -29.54 -4.66 12.71
N VAL A 56 -28.68 -3.98 11.95
CA VAL A 56 -28.03 -4.55 10.77
C VAL A 56 -27.20 -5.78 11.11
N ASN A 57 -26.41 -5.74 12.18
CA ASN A 57 -25.63 -6.89 12.60
C ASN A 57 -26.48 -8.05 13.13
N GLU A 58 -27.58 -7.78 13.84
CA GLU A 58 -28.53 -8.83 14.26
C GLU A 58 -29.16 -9.49 13.03
N TYR A 59 -29.56 -8.73 12.02
CA TYR A 59 -30.05 -9.28 10.75
C TYR A 59 -28.99 -10.18 10.10
N TYR A 60 -27.73 -9.75 9.99
CA TYR A 60 -26.68 -10.58 9.40
C TYR A 60 -26.48 -11.91 10.15
N LYS A 61 -26.61 -11.91 11.47
CA LYS A 61 -26.50 -13.13 12.29
C LYS A 61 -27.61 -14.14 12.01
N THR A 62 -28.79 -13.68 11.54
CA THR A 62 -29.87 -14.60 11.14
C THR A 62 -29.52 -15.35 9.86
N VAL A 63 -28.73 -14.74 8.96
CA VAL A 63 -28.32 -15.34 7.69
C VAL A 63 -27.14 -16.28 7.89
N VAL A 64 -26.11 -15.81 8.61
CA VAL A 64 -24.91 -16.61 8.94
C VAL A 64 -24.48 -16.32 10.38
N LYS A 65 -24.35 -17.36 11.18
CA LYS A 65 -23.90 -17.25 12.59
C LYS A 65 -22.57 -16.51 12.67
N GLY A 66 -22.53 -15.42 13.44
CA GLY A 66 -21.34 -14.60 13.65
C GLY A 66 -21.04 -13.59 12.54
N LEU A 67 -21.85 -13.51 11.50
CA LEU A 67 -21.68 -12.53 10.46
C LEU A 67 -22.01 -11.12 10.97
N THR A 68 -21.18 -10.15 10.60
CA THR A 68 -21.35 -8.73 10.90
C THR A 68 -20.91 -7.90 9.70
N ALA A 69 -21.32 -6.63 9.62
CA ALA A 69 -20.88 -5.70 8.58
C ALA A 69 -19.35 -5.59 8.48
N LYS A 70 -18.63 -5.72 9.62
CA LYS A 70 -17.16 -5.73 9.67
C LYS A 70 -16.54 -6.88 8.88
N VAL A 71 -17.20 -8.04 8.82
CA VAL A 71 -16.68 -9.23 8.11
C VAL A 71 -16.52 -8.94 6.62
N PHE A 72 -17.48 -8.26 5.99
CA PHE A 72 -17.39 -7.88 4.58
C PHE A 72 -16.18 -6.99 4.31
N ARG A 73 -15.96 -5.99 5.17
CA ARG A 73 -14.78 -5.12 5.04
C ARG A 73 -13.47 -5.88 5.22
N THR A 74 -13.40 -6.79 6.19
CA THR A 74 -12.21 -7.63 6.42
C THR A 74 -11.96 -8.55 5.24
N PHE A 75 -13.01 -9.18 4.70
CA PHE A 75 -12.92 -10.02 3.51
C PHE A 75 -12.37 -9.24 2.31
N SER A 76 -12.97 -8.09 2.00
CA SER A 76 -12.53 -7.25 0.88
C SER A 76 -11.07 -6.79 1.04
N ALA A 77 -10.66 -6.36 2.24
CA ALA A 77 -9.29 -5.99 2.52
C ALA A 77 -8.31 -7.16 2.33
N SER A 78 -8.67 -8.35 2.83
CA SER A 78 -7.85 -9.57 2.66
C SER A 78 -7.74 -9.98 1.19
N THR A 79 -8.82 -9.84 0.43
CA THR A 79 -8.84 -10.15 -1.01
C THR A 79 -7.90 -9.23 -1.78
N VAL A 80 -7.93 -7.92 -1.49
CA VAL A 80 -7.02 -6.93 -2.13
C VAL A 80 -5.56 -7.25 -1.81
N VAL A 81 -5.23 -7.54 -0.54
CA VAL A 81 -3.87 -7.93 -0.14
C VAL A 81 -3.43 -9.20 -0.87
N SER A 82 -4.28 -10.24 -0.89
CA SER A 82 -3.98 -11.50 -1.56
C SER A 82 -3.76 -11.30 -3.06
N LYS A 83 -4.62 -10.52 -3.71
CA LYS A 83 -4.50 -10.18 -5.13
C LYS A 83 -3.16 -9.49 -5.41
N TYR A 84 -2.84 -8.43 -4.66
CA TYR A 84 -1.57 -7.72 -4.81
C TYR A 84 -0.36 -8.65 -4.69
N LEU A 85 -0.32 -9.51 -3.67
CA LEU A 85 0.79 -10.42 -3.43
C LEU A 85 0.92 -11.50 -4.51
N ASN A 86 -0.20 -11.95 -5.10
CA ASN A 86 -0.19 -12.92 -6.19
C ASN A 86 0.27 -12.30 -7.52
N GLU A 87 -0.12 -11.05 -7.80
CA GLU A 87 0.23 -10.35 -9.04
C GLU A 87 1.68 -9.84 -9.06
N ASN A 88 2.24 -9.50 -7.89
CA ASN A 88 3.58 -8.94 -7.80
C ASN A 88 4.69 -9.99 -7.60
N GLY A 89 4.40 -11.24 -7.86
CA GLY A 89 5.36 -12.28 -8.15
C GLY A 89 6.07 -12.87 -6.94
N ASP A 90 7.29 -13.34 -7.17
CA ASP A 90 8.05 -14.26 -6.34
C ASP A 90 8.64 -13.60 -5.06
N VAL A 91 7.79 -12.84 -4.33
CA VAL A 91 8.16 -12.21 -3.04
C VAL A 91 8.72 -13.26 -2.05
N LYS A 92 8.36 -14.55 -2.22
CA LYS A 92 8.84 -15.64 -1.38
C LYS A 92 10.36 -15.83 -1.47
N LYS A 93 10.94 -15.62 -2.66
CA LYS A 93 12.39 -15.76 -2.93
C LYS A 93 13.17 -14.48 -2.69
N GLY A 94 12.49 -13.34 -2.54
CA GLY A 94 13.11 -12.04 -2.32
C GLY A 94 13.81 -11.91 -0.97
N SER A 95 14.66 -10.91 -0.85
CA SER A 95 15.28 -10.49 0.41
C SER A 95 14.22 -10.08 1.44
N GLN A 96 14.61 -10.01 2.72
CA GLN A 96 13.72 -9.55 3.79
C GLN A 96 13.19 -8.13 3.52
N MET A 97 14.01 -7.25 2.93
CA MET A 97 13.62 -5.87 2.61
C MET A 97 12.59 -5.82 1.48
N GLU A 98 12.74 -6.63 0.45
CA GLU A 98 11.75 -6.77 -0.63
C GLU A 98 10.41 -7.29 -0.11
N LYS A 99 10.44 -8.32 0.74
CA LYS A 99 9.23 -8.84 1.40
C LYS A 99 8.52 -7.77 2.22
N LEU A 100 9.27 -6.99 3.00
CA LEU A 100 8.72 -5.90 3.79
C LEU A 100 8.15 -4.77 2.91
N TYR A 101 8.81 -4.46 1.80
CA TYR A 101 8.35 -3.48 0.82
C TYR A 101 7.00 -3.88 0.23
N HIS A 102 6.88 -5.10 -0.30
CA HIS A 102 5.63 -5.60 -0.87
C HIS A 102 4.52 -5.75 0.18
N ALA A 103 4.83 -6.16 1.40
CA ALA A 103 3.85 -6.19 2.50
C ALA A 103 3.30 -4.79 2.82
N LYS A 104 4.14 -3.75 2.80
CA LYS A 104 3.69 -2.37 2.99
C LYS A 104 2.83 -1.87 1.83
N LEU A 105 3.17 -2.21 0.59
CA LEU A 105 2.35 -1.84 -0.56
C LEU A 105 0.99 -2.58 -0.55
N ALA A 106 0.96 -3.86 -0.25
CA ALA A 106 -0.28 -4.61 -0.09
C ALA A 106 -1.19 -3.99 0.98
N ASN A 107 -0.61 -3.60 2.13
CA ASN A 107 -1.35 -2.88 3.18
C ASN A 107 -1.83 -1.49 2.73
N LEU A 108 -1.08 -0.80 1.88
CA LEU A 108 -1.49 0.48 1.30
C LEU A 108 -2.72 0.30 0.40
N GLU A 109 -2.74 -0.72 -0.47
CA GLU A 109 -3.90 -1.05 -1.30
C GLU A 109 -5.16 -1.32 -0.44
N ALA A 110 -5.02 -2.11 0.62
CA ALA A 110 -6.11 -2.35 1.56
C ALA A 110 -6.56 -1.06 2.29
N ALA A 111 -5.64 -0.16 2.63
CA ALA A 111 -5.96 1.12 3.24
C ALA A 111 -6.72 2.05 2.28
N ILE A 112 -6.34 2.07 1.00
CA ILE A 112 -7.03 2.81 -0.06
C ILE A 112 -8.45 2.26 -0.23
N MET A 113 -8.62 0.95 -0.37
CA MET A 113 -9.92 0.29 -0.48
C MET A 113 -10.81 0.58 0.73
N CYS A 114 -10.25 0.57 1.93
CA CYS A 114 -10.96 0.89 3.17
C CYS A 114 -11.18 2.41 3.38
N ASN A 115 -10.73 3.25 2.47
CA ASN A 115 -10.74 4.72 2.60
C ASN A 115 -10.13 5.22 3.92
N HIS A 116 -9.02 4.61 4.35
CA HIS A 116 -8.28 5.03 5.54
C HIS A 116 -7.48 6.30 5.23
N LYS A 117 -8.14 7.44 5.29
CA LYS A 117 -7.52 8.76 5.17
C LYS A 117 -7.10 9.28 6.53
N ARG A 118 -5.97 9.97 6.57
CA ARG A 118 -5.50 10.72 7.75
C ARG A 118 -5.34 12.18 7.37
N THR A 119 -5.62 13.06 8.32
CA THR A 119 -5.25 14.48 8.18
C THR A 119 -3.75 14.57 7.98
N ILE A 120 -3.32 15.29 6.95
CA ILE A 120 -1.90 15.50 6.66
C ILE A 120 -1.33 16.41 7.74
N PRO A 121 -0.32 15.98 8.54
CA PRO A 121 0.30 16.83 9.55
C PRO A 121 0.94 18.07 8.92
N LYS A 122 0.91 19.21 9.59
CA LYS A 122 1.55 20.45 9.13
C LYS A 122 3.05 20.28 8.82
N THR A 123 3.70 19.32 9.48
CA THR A 123 5.13 19.00 9.29
C THR A 123 5.40 17.94 8.24
N PHE A 124 4.37 17.50 7.47
CA PHE A 124 4.50 16.40 6.51
C PHE A 124 5.58 16.68 5.45
N GLU A 125 5.53 17.85 4.81
CA GLU A 125 6.50 18.24 3.77
C GLU A 125 7.94 18.27 4.29
N GLN A 126 8.14 18.81 5.48
CA GLN A 126 9.47 18.83 6.14
C GLN A 126 9.96 17.40 6.41
N SER A 127 9.07 16.53 6.88
CA SER A 127 9.37 15.12 7.17
C SER A 127 9.71 14.35 5.89
N LEU A 128 8.96 14.61 4.83
CA LEU A 128 9.19 14.03 3.50
C LEU A 128 10.53 14.50 2.93
N GLN A 129 10.83 15.79 3.02
CA GLN A 129 12.10 16.33 2.55
C GLN A 129 13.29 15.73 3.30
N LYS A 130 13.21 15.62 4.63
CA LYS A 130 14.25 14.93 5.43
C LYS A 130 14.49 13.50 4.97
N LYS A 131 13.44 12.74 4.67
CA LYS A 131 13.56 11.37 4.15
C LYS A 131 14.21 11.34 2.77
N ARG A 132 13.87 12.27 1.88
CA ARG A 132 14.49 12.40 0.56
C ARG A 132 15.99 12.72 0.67
N ASP A 133 16.37 13.60 1.59
CA ASP A 133 17.77 13.95 1.79
C ASP A 133 18.55 12.78 2.41
N THR A 134 17.94 12.05 3.34
CA THR A 134 18.52 10.81 3.88
C THR A 134 18.72 9.77 2.78
N LEU A 135 17.76 9.60 1.89
CA LEU A 135 17.88 8.70 0.74
C LEU A 135 19.04 9.11 -0.18
N LYS A 136 19.10 10.39 -0.58
CA LYS A 136 20.19 10.91 -1.40
C LYS A 136 21.57 10.70 -0.75
N THR A 137 21.65 10.88 0.58
CA THR A 137 22.87 10.66 1.34
C THR A 137 23.25 9.18 1.35
N ALA A 138 22.28 8.29 1.57
CA ALA A 138 22.49 6.85 1.53
C ALA A 138 22.91 6.35 0.14
N GLU A 139 22.31 6.87 -0.93
CA GLU A 139 22.70 6.55 -2.32
C GLU A 139 24.14 6.98 -2.62
N LYS A 140 24.59 8.15 -2.12
CA LYS A 140 25.98 8.60 -2.27
C LYS A 140 26.97 7.80 -1.42
N ALA A 141 26.53 7.39 -0.24
CA ALA A 141 27.34 6.66 0.74
C ALA A 141 27.36 5.14 0.52
N THR A 142 26.71 4.63 -0.53
CA THR A 142 26.61 3.18 -0.77
C THR A 142 28.00 2.56 -0.92
N PRO A 143 28.44 1.73 0.04
CA PRO A 143 29.82 1.18 0.05
C PRO A 143 30.17 0.39 -1.22
N TRP A 144 29.18 -0.26 -1.83
CA TRP A 144 29.39 -1.06 -3.03
C TRP A 144 29.71 -0.20 -4.27
N LYS A 145 29.15 1.04 -4.41
CA LYS A 145 29.51 1.94 -5.52
C LYS A 145 30.98 2.36 -5.43
N LYS A 146 31.44 2.70 -4.23
CA LYS A 146 32.87 2.99 -3.99
C LYS A 146 33.74 1.77 -4.28
N ASN A 147 33.30 0.60 -3.85
CA ASN A 147 34.00 -0.65 -4.11
C ASN A 147 34.02 -1.03 -5.60
N GLU A 148 32.97 -0.72 -6.38
CA GLU A 148 32.98 -0.90 -7.84
C GLU A 148 33.98 0.02 -8.54
N GLU A 149 34.14 1.28 -8.11
CA GLU A 149 35.17 2.16 -8.64
C GLU A 149 36.58 1.67 -8.31
N VAL A 150 36.82 1.20 -7.07
CA VAL A 150 38.08 0.61 -6.65
C VAL A 150 38.35 -0.68 -7.43
N LEU A 151 37.32 -1.49 -7.69
CA LEU A 151 37.42 -2.69 -8.51
C LEU A 151 37.85 -2.36 -9.94
N LYS A 152 37.19 -1.41 -10.61
CA LYS A 152 37.57 -0.95 -11.95
C LYS A 152 39.01 -0.47 -12.02
N LYS A 153 39.47 0.31 -11.03
CA LYS A 153 40.86 0.76 -10.92
C LYS A 153 41.82 -0.42 -10.74
N ALA A 154 41.47 -1.40 -9.90
CA ALA A 154 42.28 -2.58 -9.70
C ALA A 154 42.36 -3.49 -10.93
N GLU A 155 41.26 -3.60 -11.70
CA GLU A 155 41.21 -4.36 -12.93
C GLU A 155 41.96 -3.67 -14.08
N SER A 156 42.04 -2.36 -14.13
CA SER A 156 42.77 -1.60 -15.16
C SER A 156 44.27 -1.46 -14.88
N THR A 157 44.73 -1.77 -13.66
CA THR A 157 46.15 -1.63 -13.30
C THR A 157 47.00 -2.67 -14.02
N LYS A 158 47.98 -2.26 -14.86
CA LYS A 158 48.97 -3.13 -15.48
C LYS A 158 50.02 -3.55 -14.49
N THR A 159 50.37 -4.82 -14.44
CA THR A 159 51.41 -5.38 -13.58
C THR A 159 52.63 -5.78 -14.44
N LYS A 160 53.84 -5.56 -13.87
CA LYS A 160 55.09 -5.85 -14.58
C LYS A 160 55.75 -7.16 -14.13
N THR A 161 55.30 -7.76 -13.03
CA THR A 161 55.88 -9.00 -12.47
C THR A 161 54.76 -9.95 -11.99
N ASP A 162 55.05 -11.25 -12.03
CA ASP A 162 54.09 -12.30 -11.58
C ASP A 162 53.64 -12.15 -10.11
N ALA A 163 54.56 -11.71 -9.25
CA ALA A 163 54.23 -11.43 -7.83
C ALA A 163 53.23 -10.29 -7.68
N GLN A 164 53.34 -9.23 -8.49
CA GLN A 164 52.37 -8.13 -8.52
C GLN A 164 51.02 -8.57 -9.06
N GLU A 165 51.01 -9.45 -10.05
CA GLU A 165 49.78 -10.00 -10.64
C GLU A 165 49.02 -10.87 -9.63
N LYS A 166 49.71 -11.72 -8.87
CA LYS A 166 49.11 -12.51 -7.81
C LYS A 166 48.44 -11.65 -6.75
N LYS A 167 49.16 -10.61 -6.23
CA LYS A 167 48.59 -9.65 -5.26
C LYS A 167 47.38 -8.90 -5.83
N ARG A 168 47.43 -8.54 -7.11
CA ARG A 168 46.30 -7.91 -7.81
C ARG A 168 45.06 -8.82 -7.86
N LYS A 169 45.20 -10.08 -8.24
CA LYS A 169 44.12 -11.07 -8.28
C LYS A 169 43.49 -11.28 -6.90
N GLU A 170 44.30 -11.40 -5.85
CA GLU A 170 43.83 -11.53 -4.46
C GLU A 170 43.02 -10.29 -4.03
N ARG A 171 43.51 -9.09 -4.36
CA ARG A 171 42.80 -7.82 -4.06
C ARG A 171 41.46 -7.74 -4.78
N ILE A 172 41.40 -8.09 -6.07
CA ILE A 172 40.17 -8.13 -6.87
C ILE A 172 39.15 -9.09 -6.24
N THR A 173 39.57 -10.30 -5.87
CA THR A 173 38.70 -11.30 -5.23
C THR A 173 38.14 -10.79 -3.91
N LYS A 174 38.96 -10.12 -3.08
CA LYS A 174 38.52 -9.52 -1.82
C LYS A 174 37.48 -8.40 -2.03
N ILE A 175 37.71 -7.52 -3.03
CA ILE A 175 36.76 -6.44 -3.36
C ILE A 175 35.43 -6.99 -3.89
N LYS A 176 35.47 -8.00 -4.78
CA LYS A 176 34.25 -8.70 -5.27
C LYS A 176 33.46 -9.33 -4.12
N GLY A 177 34.14 -9.90 -3.14
CA GLY A 177 33.52 -10.43 -1.92
C GLY A 177 32.85 -9.36 -1.08
N MET A 178 33.46 -8.17 -0.94
CA MET A 178 32.86 -7.03 -0.22
C MET A 178 31.64 -6.47 -0.95
N ILE A 179 31.68 -6.35 -2.28
CA ILE A 179 30.54 -5.92 -3.09
C ILE A 179 29.35 -6.88 -2.91
N LYS A 180 29.61 -8.21 -2.96
CA LYS A 180 28.56 -9.22 -2.78
C LYS A 180 27.90 -9.18 -1.41
N LYS A 181 28.64 -8.80 -0.37
CA LYS A 181 28.10 -8.67 1.00
C LYS A 181 27.34 -7.36 1.25
N SER A 182 27.55 -6.35 0.42
CA SER A 182 26.99 -5.01 0.59
C SER A 182 25.83 -4.70 -0.40
N LYS A 183 25.54 -5.58 -1.36
CA LYS A 183 24.34 -5.62 -2.18
C LYS A 183 23.26 -6.44 -1.49
#